data_e1afad87814d96140422d4bf786d0bc1
#
_entry.id   e1afad87814d96140422d4bf786d0bc1
#
_cell.length_a   1.000
_cell.length_b   1.000
_cell.length_c   1.000
_cell.angle_alpha   90.00
_cell.angle_beta   90.00
_cell.angle_gamma   90.00
#
_symmetry.space_group_name_H-M   'P 1'
#
loop_
_entity.id
_entity.type
_entity.pdbx_description
1 polymer ?
#
loop_
_entity_poly.entity_id
_entity_poly.type
_entity_poly.pdbx_seq_one_letter_code
_entity_poly.pdbx_strand_id
1 'polypeptide(L)'
;MRITDKLNSYSSIKTTQTSTSNLYKTMNQMTSGLKIRNSYDSAGTYITNARLEYEYATLDQVESSAKLADELMKNTDSTMKEMVDLITQFKVKVTQAVNDTQTTTSREVIAKELSTIKQQIVDLANTSVNGQFLFSGSLTNTKPFDYSGNYYGDDKRLNIVTGDGVKNAYNIPGYDLFYKADNDFKKQITT
;
A
#
# COMPACT_ATOMS: atom_id res chain seq x y z
N MET A 1 -57.96 -54.16 -9.98
CA MET A 1 -56.99 -54.47 -8.92
C MET A 1 -55.51 -54.44 -9.39
N ARG A 2 -55.10 -55.14 -10.46
CA ARG A 2 -53.68 -55.15 -10.88
C ARG A 2 -53.07 -53.79 -11.29
N ILE A 3 -53.83 -52.87 -11.83
CA ILE A 3 -53.34 -51.53 -12.27
C ILE A 3 -53.17 -50.59 -11.09
N THR A 4 -54.10 -50.64 -10.13
CA THR A 4 -54.04 -49.85 -8.89
C THR A 4 -52.87 -50.23 -7.99
N ASP A 5 -52.60 -51.56 -7.89
CA ASP A 5 -51.43 -52.02 -7.11
C ASP A 5 -50.09 -51.62 -7.73
N LYS A 6 -49.98 -51.67 -9.07
CA LYS A 6 -48.77 -51.16 -9.78
C LYS A 6 -48.64 -49.67 -9.64
N LEU A 7 -49.70 -48.89 -9.68
CA LEU A 7 -49.69 -47.45 -9.50
C LEU A 7 -49.26 -47.07 -8.07
N ASN A 8 -49.79 -47.78 -7.06
CA ASN A 8 -49.40 -47.58 -5.67
C ASN A 8 -47.93 -47.93 -5.43
N SER A 9 -47.46 -49.05 -5.97
CA SER A 9 -46.03 -49.43 -5.86
C SER A 9 -45.12 -48.40 -6.55
N TYR A 10 -45.49 -47.92 -7.75
CA TYR A 10 -44.75 -46.89 -8.46
C TYR A 10 -44.72 -45.56 -7.68
N SER A 11 -45.88 -45.14 -7.13
CA SER A 11 -45.97 -43.94 -6.29
C SER A 11 -45.10 -44.06 -5.03
N SER A 12 -45.11 -45.21 -4.35
CA SER A 12 -44.30 -45.46 -3.17
C SER A 12 -42.80 -45.43 -3.48
N ILE A 13 -42.38 -46.05 -4.57
CA ILE A 13 -40.96 -46.00 -5.03
C ILE A 13 -40.54 -44.57 -5.33
N LYS A 14 -41.36 -43.82 -6.08
CA LYS A 14 -41.09 -42.42 -6.42
C LYS A 14 -40.99 -41.54 -5.17
N THR A 15 -41.89 -41.72 -4.21
CA THR A 15 -41.84 -40.97 -2.93
C THR A 15 -40.59 -41.31 -2.14
N THR A 16 -40.19 -42.58 -2.06
CA THR A 16 -38.98 -43.01 -1.38
C THR A 16 -37.72 -42.42 -2.05
N GLN A 17 -37.64 -42.45 -3.39
CA GLN A 17 -36.53 -41.85 -4.13
C GLN A 17 -36.43 -40.35 -3.89
N THR A 18 -37.55 -39.62 -3.91
CA THR A 18 -37.60 -38.19 -3.63
C THR A 18 -37.15 -37.88 -2.20
N SER A 19 -37.62 -38.64 -1.22
CA SER A 19 -37.24 -38.50 0.17
C SER A 19 -35.75 -38.76 0.39
N THR A 20 -35.23 -39.81 -0.23
CA THR A 20 -33.79 -40.14 -0.19
C THR A 20 -32.92 -39.03 -0.83
N SER A 21 -33.35 -38.51 -1.98
CA SER A 21 -32.68 -37.39 -2.65
C SER A 21 -32.63 -36.12 -1.78
N ASN A 22 -33.78 -35.79 -1.14
CA ASN A 22 -33.88 -34.65 -0.22
C ASN A 22 -33.00 -34.85 1.02
N LEU A 23 -32.92 -36.07 1.54
CA LEU A 23 -32.06 -36.42 2.66
C LEU A 23 -30.58 -36.17 2.30
N TYR A 24 -30.11 -36.69 1.16
CA TYR A 24 -28.75 -36.46 0.68
C TYR A 24 -28.44 -34.96 0.47
N LYS A 25 -29.42 -34.22 -0.11
CA LYS A 25 -29.27 -32.77 -0.27
C LYS A 25 -29.10 -32.06 1.08
N THR A 26 -29.93 -32.39 2.07
CA THR A 26 -29.85 -31.81 3.42
C THR A 26 -28.58 -32.19 4.14
N MET A 27 -28.16 -33.46 4.04
CA MET A 27 -26.84 -33.89 4.60
C MET A 27 -25.68 -33.14 3.99
N ASN A 28 -25.65 -32.94 2.67
CA ASN A 28 -24.62 -32.17 2.00
C ASN A 28 -24.65 -30.69 2.42
N GLN A 29 -25.80 -30.08 2.62
CA GLN A 29 -25.96 -28.75 3.14
C GLN A 29 -25.45 -28.63 4.58
N MET A 30 -25.76 -29.59 5.43
CA MET A 30 -25.27 -29.65 6.82
C MET A 30 -23.75 -29.80 6.88
N THR A 31 -23.18 -30.70 6.06
CA THR A 31 -21.74 -30.96 6.04
C THR A 31 -20.95 -29.77 5.51
N SER A 32 -21.48 -29.06 4.50
CA SER A 32 -20.82 -27.90 3.91
C SER A 32 -21.12 -26.58 4.64
N GLY A 33 -22.15 -26.53 5.48
CA GLY A 33 -22.65 -25.29 6.09
C GLY A 33 -23.32 -24.34 5.10
N LEU A 34 -23.42 -24.70 3.80
CA LEU A 34 -23.93 -23.87 2.74
C LEU A 34 -25.30 -24.36 2.27
N LYS A 35 -26.31 -23.48 2.26
CA LYS A 35 -27.63 -23.77 1.74
C LYS A 35 -27.65 -23.97 0.22
N ILE A 36 -26.83 -23.24 -0.51
CA ILE A 36 -26.68 -23.27 -1.96
C ILE A 36 -25.21 -23.54 -2.26
N ARG A 37 -24.93 -24.64 -2.92
CA ARG A 37 -23.57 -25.08 -3.28
C ARG A 37 -23.34 -25.06 -4.78
N ASN A 38 -24.37 -25.34 -5.54
CA ASN A 38 -24.28 -25.48 -6.98
C ASN A 38 -25.28 -24.54 -7.68
N SER A 39 -24.97 -24.13 -8.90
CA SER A 39 -25.81 -23.26 -9.71
C SER A 39 -27.22 -23.84 -9.97
N TYR A 40 -27.38 -25.17 -10.00
CA TYR A 40 -28.67 -25.84 -10.20
C TYR A 40 -29.58 -25.81 -8.95
N ASP A 41 -29.03 -25.51 -7.75
CA ASP A 41 -29.86 -25.38 -6.53
C ASP A 41 -30.73 -24.11 -6.58
N SER A 42 -30.15 -23.00 -7.04
CA SER A 42 -30.81 -21.71 -7.30
C SER A 42 -29.86 -20.81 -8.09
N ALA A 43 -30.02 -20.76 -9.40
CA ALA A 43 -29.10 -20.01 -10.28
C ALA A 43 -29.01 -18.53 -9.91
N GLY A 44 -30.14 -17.86 -9.61
CA GLY A 44 -30.17 -16.45 -9.24
C GLY A 44 -29.41 -16.16 -7.95
N THR A 45 -29.63 -16.99 -6.91
CA THR A 45 -28.93 -16.80 -5.61
C THR A 45 -27.45 -17.16 -5.72
N TYR A 46 -27.12 -18.19 -6.51
CA TYR A 46 -25.72 -18.56 -6.75
C TYR A 46 -24.92 -17.43 -7.42
N ILE A 47 -25.49 -16.81 -8.47
CA ILE A 47 -24.86 -15.68 -9.16
C ILE A 47 -24.70 -14.48 -8.21
N THR A 48 -25.75 -14.19 -7.41
CA THR A 48 -25.68 -13.08 -6.44
C THR A 48 -24.60 -13.33 -5.38
N ASN A 49 -24.52 -14.56 -4.87
CA ASN A 49 -23.50 -14.92 -3.89
C ASN A 49 -22.09 -14.83 -4.48
N ALA A 50 -21.87 -15.37 -5.68
CA ALA A 50 -20.59 -15.29 -6.37
C ALA A 50 -20.15 -13.83 -6.64
N ARG A 51 -21.12 -12.94 -6.97
CA ARG A 51 -20.84 -11.51 -7.12
C ARG A 51 -20.44 -10.86 -5.79
N LEU A 52 -21.16 -11.17 -4.71
CA LEU A 52 -20.85 -10.65 -3.38
C LEU A 52 -19.49 -11.15 -2.88
N GLU A 53 -19.13 -12.40 -3.12
CA GLU A 53 -17.81 -12.96 -2.81
C GLU A 53 -16.71 -12.24 -3.59
N TYR A 54 -16.93 -11.95 -4.87
CA TYR A 54 -15.99 -11.17 -5.67
C TYR A 54 -15.84 -9.72 -5.16
N GLU A 55 -16.96 -9.06 -4.86
CA GLU A 55 -16.95 -7.70 -4.28
C GLU A 55 -16.23 -7.69 -2.93
N TYR A 56 -16.49 -8.68 -2.07
CA TYR A 56 -15.83 -8.82 -0.78
C TYR A 56 -14.32 -9.02 -0.94
N ALA A 57 -13.89 -9.94 -1.81
CA ALA A 57 -12.47 -10.17 -2.08
C ALA A 57 -11.76 -8.92 -2.64
N THR A 58 -12.47 -8.14 -3.47
CA THR A 58 -11.96 -6.86 -4.00
C THR A 58 -11.80 -5.83 -2.90
N LEU A 59 -12.76 -5.71 -1.99
CA LEU A 59 -12.69 -4.80 -0.85
C LEU A 59 -11.57 -5.19 0.12
N ASP A 60 -11.40 -6.47 0.40
CA ASP A 60 -10.32 -6.99 1.24
C ASP A 60 -8.93 -6.66 0.64
N GLN A 61 -8.78 -6.82 -0.67
CA GLN A 61 -7.57 -6.42 -1.39
C GLN A 61 -7.33 -4.91 -1.31
N VAL A 62 -8.36 -4.09 -1.46
CA VAL A 62 -8.28 -2.62 -1.32
C VAL A 62 -7.89 -2.24 0.10
N GLU A 63 -8.50 -2.85 1.11
CA GLU A 63 -8.17 -2.63 2.52
C GLU A 63 -6.71 -2.97 2.83
N SER A 64 -6.26 -4.14 2.39
CA SER A 64 -4.87 -4.59 2.58
C SER A 64 -3.87 -3.63 1.94
N SER A 65 -4.17 -3.20 0.71
CA SER A 65 -3.34 -2.23 -0.01
C SER A 65 -3.34 -0.86 0.68
N ALA A 66 -4.48 -0.40 1.18
CA ALA A 66 -4.60 0.86 1.91
C ALA A 66 -3.81 0.84 3.22
N LYS A 67 -3.82 -0.28 3.95
CA LYS A 67 -3.00 -0.47 5.16
C LYS A 67 -1.50 -0.37 4.86
N LEU A 68 -1.05 -1.00 3.77
CA LEU A 68 0.35 -0.90 3.35
C LEU A 68 0.73 0.54 2.99
N ALA A 69 -0.11 1.25 2.25
CA ALA A 69 0.14 2.65 1.91
C ALA A 69 0.16 3.55 3.16
N ASP A 70 -0.73 3.34 4.12
CA ASP A 70 -0.77 4.08 5.38
C ASP A 70 0.52 3.87 6.20
N GLU A 71 1.03 2.63 6.26
CA GLU A 71 2.32 2.31 6.89
C GLU A 71 3.48 3.05 6.20
N LEU A 72 3.55 2.99 4.87
CA LEU A 72 4.59 3.69 4.10
C LEU A 72 4.50 5.21 4.26
N MET A 73 3.30 5.80 4.26
CA MET A 73 3.09 7.23 4.49
C MET A 73 3.50 7.64 5.91
N LYS A 74 3.19 6.86 6.93
CA LYS A 74 3.61 7.13 8.32
C LYS A 74 5.13 7.10 8.47
N ASN A 75 5.79 6.12 7.87
CA ASN A 75 7.25 6.04 7.86
C ASN A 75 7.87 7.23 7.10
N THR A 76 7.26 7.61 5.96
CA THR A 76 7.68 8.80 5.21
C THR A 76 7.54 10.08 6.04
N ASP A 77 6.42 10.28 6.72
CA ASP A 77 6.17 11.44 7.58
C ASP A 77 7.18 11.50 8.75
N SER A 78 7.44 10.38 9.43
CA SER A 78 8.44 10.30 10.50
C SER A 78 9.84 10.65 9.98
N THR A 79 10.25 10.05 8.86
CA THR A 79 11.57 10.30 8.25
C THR A 79 11.69 11.77 7.81
N MET A 80 10.63 12.35 7.25
CA MET A 80 10.63 13.76 6.86
C MET A 80 10.75 14.70 8.08
N LYS A 81 10.09 14.39 9.20
CA LYS A 81 10.24 15.16 10.45
C LYS A 81 11.67 15.14 10.96
N GLU A 82 12.30 13.96 10.98
CA GLU A 82 13.70 13.83 11.36
C GLU A 82 14.63 14.62 10.43
N MET A 83 14.37 14.63 9.12
CA MET A 83 15.12 15.45 8.17
C MET A 83 14.96 16.95 8.45
N VAL A 84 13.75 17.42 8.75
CA VAL A 84 13.48 18.83 9.08
C VAL A 84 14.24 19.23 10.34
N ASP A 85 14.32 18.37 11.35
CA ASP A 85 15.08 18.61 12.57
C ASP A 85 16.59 18.72 12.28
N LEU A 86 17.15 17.85 11.44
CA LEU A 86 18.53 17.90 11.00
C LEU A 86 18.84 19.14 10.15
N ILE A 87 17.93 19.54 9.26
CA ILE A 87 18.07 20.78 8.47
C ILE A 87 18.07 22.00 9.38
N THR A 88 17.24 22.00 10.42
CA THR A 88 17.21 23.07 11.43
C THR A 88 18.53 23.15 12.20
N GLN A 89 19.06 22.01 12.64
CA GLN A 89 20.39 21.93 13.27
C GLN A 89 21.50 22.40 12.32
N PHE A 90 21.46 21.97 11.05
CA PHE A 90 22.39 22.42 10.02
C PHE A 90 22.37 23.95 9.89
N LYS A 91 21.19 24.56 9.79
CA LYS A 91 21.01 26.02 9.71
C LYS A 91 21.62 26.75 10.92
N VAL A 92 21.39 26.24 12.14
CA VAL A 92 21.97 26.80 13.36
C VAL A 92 23.50 26.74 13.33
N LYS A 93 24.09 25.60 12.94
CA LYS A 93 25.52 25.41 12.82
C LYS A 93 26.17 26.32 11.74
N VAL A 94 25.49 26.48 10.59
CA VAL A 94 25.93 27.45 9.57
C VAL A 94 25.92 28.87 10.11
N THR A 95 24.86 29.28 10.80
CA THR A 95 24.78 30.62 11.42
C THR A 95 25.90 30.81 12.46
N GLN A 96 26.19 29.78 13.23
CA GLN A 96 27.33 29.84 14.20
C GLN A 96 28.68 29.98 13.49
N ALA A 97 28.89 29.29 12.36
CA ALA A 97 30.17 29.36 11.62
C ALA A 97 30.41 30.73 10.98
N VAL A 98 29.34 31.45 10.62
CA VAL A 98 29.42 32.79 9.98
C VAL A 98 29.75 33.90 10.99
N ASN A 99 29.51 33.69 12.29
CA ASN A 99 29.82 34.69 13.30
C ASN A 99 31.34 35.00 13.36
N ASP A 100 31.70 36.28 13.33
CA ASP A 100 33.08 36.77 13.31
C ASP A 100 33.90 36.43 14.55
N THR A 101 33.28 36.04 15.66
CA THR A 101 33.92 35.62 16.88
C THR A 101 34.53 34.22 16.85
N GLN A 102 34.30 33.46 15.78
CA GLN A 102 34.80 32.08 15.65
C GLN A 102 36.25 32.02 15.18
N THR A 103 37.06 31.25 15.89
CA THR A 103 38.44 30.96 15.47
C THR A 103 38.49 29.99 14.28
N THR A 104 39.60 29.94 13.54
CA THR A 104 39.79 28.99 12.43
C THR A 104 39.56 27.54 12.88
N THR A 105 40.13 27.15 14.01
CA THR A 105 39.94 25.79 14.57
C THR A 105 38.48 25.50 14.91
N SER A 106 37.76 26.49 15.44
CA SER A 106 36.32 26.34 15.75
C SER A 106 35.48 26.14 14.47
N ARG A 107 35.81 26.88 13.40
CA ARG A 107 35.15 26.73 12.09
C ARG A 107 35.44 25.37 11.46
N GLU A 108 36.64 24.80 11.63
CA GLU A 108 36.96 23.44 11.16
C GLU A 108 36.12 22.35 11.88
N VAL A 109 35.94 22.51 13.20
CA VAL A 109 35.07 21.60 13.97
C VAL A 109 33.61 21.69 13.46
N ILE A 110 33.12 22.92 13.29
CA ILE A 110 31.73 23.11 12.76
C ILE A 110 31.58 22.51 11.35
N ALA A 111 32.63 22.65 10.50
CA ALA A 111 32.60 22.06 9.15
C ALA A 111 32.49 20.51 9.19
N LYS A 112 33.16 19.86 10.13
CA LYS A 112 33.04 18.41 10.36
C LYS A 112 31.63 18.03 10.84
N GLU A 113 31.06 18.80 11.78
CA GLU A 113 29.70 18.60 12.25
C GLU A 113 28.68 18.75 11.11
N LEU A 114 28.82 19.78 10.26
CA LEU A 114 27.98 20.00 9.09
C LEU A 114 28.08 18.84 8.10
N SER A 115 29.27 18.30 7.87
CA SER A 115 29.50 17.12 7.04
C SER A 115 28.76 15.88 7.61
N THR A 116 28.81 15.71 8.92
CA THR A 116 28.11 14.60 9.60
C THR A 116 26.58 14.75 9.46
N ILE A 117 26.05 15.95 9.69
CA ILE A 117 24.61 16.22 9.52
C ILE A 117 24.17 15.97 8.06
N LYS A 118 25.00 16.41 7.08
CA LYS A 118 24.73 16.10 5.66
C LYS A 118 24.62 14.60 5.40
N GLN A 119 25.58 13.80 5.95
CA GLN A 119 25.52 12.34 5.80
C GLN A 119 24.26 11.75 6.42
N GLN A 120 23.87 12.19 7.61
CA GLN A 120 22.65 11.74 8.27
C GLN A 120 21.38 12.05 7.43
N ILE A 121 21.32 13.24 6.82
CA ILE A 121 20.21 13.60 5.92
C ILE A 121 20.17 12.65 4.70
N VAL A 122 21.33 12.33 4.11
CA VAL A 122 21.41 11.39 2.99
C VAL A 122 21.01 9.97 3.41
N ASP A 123 21.38 9.55 4.63
CA ASP A 123 21.00 8.24 5.16
C ASP A 123 19.48 8.17 5.39
N LEU A 124 18.87 9.22 5.94
CA LEU A 124 17.39 9.31 6.05
C LEU A 124 16.72 9.32 4.67
N ALA A 125 17.29 10.04 3.70
CA ALA A 125 16.76 10.06 2.32
C ALA A 125 16.88 8.68 1.62
N ASN A 126 17.73 7.79 2.15
CA ASN A 126 17.86 6.40 1.70
C ASN A 126 17.12 5.39 2.60
N THR A 127 16.19 5.86 3.43
CA THR A 127 15.39 4.97 4.27
C THR A 127 14.57 4.02 3.41
N SER A 128 14.57 2.75 3.78
CA SER A 128 13.77 1.71 3.14
C SER A 128 12.89 1.00 4.16
N VAL A 129 11.68 0.65 3.74
CA VAL A 129 10.71 -0.13 4.51
C VAL A 129 10.36 -1.37 3.69
N ASN A 130 10.48 -2.55 4.28
CA ASN A 130 10.26 -3.83 3.60
C ASN A 130 11.08 -3.99 2.29
N GLY A 131 12.30 -3.41 2.26
CA GLY A 131 13.19 -3.45 1.09
C GLY A 131 12.84 -2.45 -0.02
N GLN A 132 11.86 -1.57 0.19
CA GLN A 132 11.48 -0.52 -0.74
C GLN A 132 11.94 0.84 -0.23
N PHE A 133 12.67 1.59 -1.05
CA PHE A 133 13.11 2.95 -0.72
C PHE A 133 11.93 3.93 -0.81
N LEU A 134 11.77 4.76 0.23
CA LEU A 134 10.62 5.67 0.35
C LEU A 134 10.64 6.81 -0.67
N PHE A 135 11.84 7.31 -1.01
CA PHE A 135 12.02 8.53 -1.81
C PHE A 135 12.52 8.27 -3.23
N SER A 136 12.53 7.01 -3.70
CA SER A 136 13.03 6.64 -5.04
C SER A 136 12.02 6.83 -6.17
N GLY A 137 10.80 7.29 -5.87
CA GLY A 137 9.72 7.37 -6.84
C GLY A 137 9.15 6.00 -7.19
N SER A 138 9.07 5.64 -8.48
CA SER A 138 8.61 4.30 -8.91
C SER A 138 9.73 3.25 -8.90
N LEU A 139 10.99 3.64 -8.78
CA LEU A 139 12.16 2.75 -8.73
C LEU A 139 12.45 2.27 -7.30
N THR A 140 11.47 1.70 -6.64
CA THR A 140 11.49 1.36 -5.20
C THR A 140 12.67 0.48 -4.75
N ASN A 141 13.28 -0.28 -5.66
CA ASN A 141 14.42 -1.16 -5.38
C ASN A 141 15.79 -0.47 -5.59
N THR A 142 15.80 0.80 -6.02
CA THR A 142 17.02 1.54 -6.31
C THR A 142 17.30 2.55 -5.20
N LYS A 143 18.52 2.53 -4.65
CA LYS A 143 18.95 3.51 -3.65
C LYS A 143 18.89 4.93 -4.24
N PRO A 144 18.06 5.83 -3.68
CA PRO A 144 17.77 7.10 -4.34
C PRO A 144 18.91 8.11 -4.32
N PHE A 145 19.75 8.15 -3.29
CA PHE A 145 20.81 9.16 -3.17
C PHE A 145 22.17 8.56 -2.91
N ASP A 146 23.20 9.13 -3.51
CA ASP A 146 24.60 8.92 -3.10
C ASP A 146 25.06 10.01 -2.12
N TYR A 147 26.25 9.83 -1.52
CA TYR A 147 26.83 10.83 -0.61
C TYR A 147 27.31 12.11 -1.32
N SER A 148 27.41 12.10 -2.64
CA SER A 148 27.69 13.28 -3.46
C SER A 148 26.45 14.15 -3.66
N GLY A 149 25.26 13.59 -3.42
CA GLY A 149 23.95 14.25 -3.57
C GLY A 149 23.30 13.98 -4.93
N ASN A 150 23.80 13.01 -5.73
CA ASN A 150 23.13 12.65 -6.97
C ASN A 150 21.88 11.81 -6.69
N TYR A 151 20.82 12.04 -7.44
CA TYR A 151 19.55 11.32 -7.35
C TYR A 151 19.43 10.29 -8.47
N TYR A 152 19.13 9.05 -8.12
CA TYR A 152 18.99 7.90 -9.02
C TYR A 152 17.56 7.35 -9.08
N GLY A 153 16.62 7.99 -8.39
CA GLY A 153 15.20 7.68 -8.49
C GLY A 153 14.52 8.35 -9.68
N ASP A 154 13.21 8.28 -9.73
CA ASP A 154 12.39 9.00 -10.69
C ASP A 154 11.37 9.95 -10.00
N ASP A 155 10.67 10.75 -10.81
CA ASP A 155 9.64 11.72 -10.35
C ASP A 155 8.23 11.13 -10.33
N LYS A 156 8.09 9.82 -10.59
CA LYS A 156 6.77 9.17 -10.70
C LYS A 156 6.17 8.89 -9.34
N ARG A 157 4.88 9.16 -9.24
CA ARG A 157 4.09 8.85 -8.06
C ARG A 157 3.47 7.47 -8.17
N LEU A 158 3.57 6.72 -7.09
CA LEU A 158 2.89 5.45 -6.92
C LEU A 158 1.47 5.69 -6.45
N ASN A 159 0.51 5.01 -7.10
CA ASN A 159 -0.89 5.17 -6.79
C ASN A 159 -1.45 3.87 -6.21
N ILE A 160 -2.37 4.03 -5.27
CA ILE A 160 -3.16 2.97 -4.70
C ILE A 160 -4.63 3.16 -5.09
N VAL A 161 -5.32 2.06 -5.32
CA VAL A 161 -6.77 2.06 -5.52
C VAL A 161 -7.44 2.01 -4.15
N THR A 162 -8.21 3.04 -3.82
CA THR A 162 -8.89 3.19 -2.52
C THR A 162 -10.41 2.99 -2.61
N GLY A 163 -10.92 2.70 -3.79
CA GLY A 163 -12.35 2.49 -4.04
C GLY A 163 -12.61 2.19 -5.51
N ASP A 164 -13.84 2.26 -5.94
CA ASP A 164 -14.27 1.93 -7.30
C ASP A 164 -13.63 2.88 -8.33
N GLY A 165 -12.41 2.51 -8.76
CA GLY A 165 -11.61 3.26 -9.74
C GLY A 165 -10.87 4.49 -9.20
N VAL A 166 -10.97 4.84 -7.92
CA VAL A 166 -10.29 5.98 -7.33
C VAL A 166 -8.83 5.63 -7.04
N LYS A 167 -7.90 6.38 -7.65
CA LYS A 167 -6.46 6.23 -7.45
C LYS A 167 -5.91 7.42 -6.67
N ASN A 168 -5.26 7.15 -5.55
CA ASN A 168 -4.59 8.16 -4.72
C ASN A 168 -3.08 7.90 -4.70
N ALA A 169 -2.28 8.97 -4.87
CA ALA A 169 -0.84 8.87 -4.73
C ALA A 169 -0.48 8.75 -3.25
N TYR A 170 0.41 7.82 -2.91
CA TYR A 170 0.83 7.57 -1.53
C TYR A 170 2.32 7.81 -1.27
N ASN A 171 3.13 8.02 -2.30
CA ASN A 171 4.56 8.31 -2.15
C ASN A 171 4.89 9.76 -2.51
N ILE A 172 6.01 10.23 -1.99
CA ILE A 172 6.62 11.52 -2.34
C ILE A 172 7.99 11.21 -2.94
N PRO A 173 8.20 11.43 -4.24
CA PRO A 173 9.52 11.25 -4.85
C PRO A 173 10.56 12.22 -4.27
N GLY A 174 11.78 11.75 -4.08
CA GLY A 174 12.89 12.59 -3.62
C GLY A 174 13.18 13.74 -4.58
N TYR A 175 12.87 13.59 -5.86
CA TYR A 175 12.95 14.67 -6.84
C TYR A 175 12.07 15.87 -6.44
N ASP A 176 10.84 15.64 -6.05
CA ASP A 176 9.91 16.70 -5.62
C ASP A 176 10.40 17.43 -4.36
N LEU A 177 11.08 16.72 -3.44
CA LEU A 177 11.57 17.28 -2.18
C LEU A 177 12.84 18.10 -2.34
N PHE A 178 13.82 17.61 -3.11
CA PHE A 178 15.18 18.18 -3.11
C PHE A 178 15.52 18.94 -4.38
N TYR A 179 14.86 18.68 -5.51
CA TYR A 179 15.22 19.28 -6.81
C TYR A 179 14.17 20.26 -7.36
N LYS A 180 12.89 20.02 -7.10
CA LYS A 180 11.83 20.88 -7.64
C LYS A 180 11.86 22.30 -7.06
N ALA A 181 12.14 22.40 -5.76
CA ALA A 181 12.25 23.71 -5.09
C ALA A 181 13.41 24.56 -5.64
N ASP A 182 14.55 23.93 -6.02
CA ASP A 182 15.70 24.63 -6.63
C ASP A 182 15.36 25.15 -8.04
N ASN A 183 14.60 24.40 -8.83
CA ASN A 183 14.18 24.83 -10.16
C ASN A 183 13.15 25.96 -10.10
N ASP A 184 12.24 25.96 -9.14
CA ASP A 184 11.26 27.03 -8.94
C ASP A 184 11.98 28.32 -8.45
N PHE A 185 12.98 28.19 -7.59
CA PHE A 185 13.80 29.31 -7.14
C PHE A 185 14.64 29.93 -8.27
N LYS A 186 15.29 29.09 -9.09
CA LYS A 186 16.02 29.54 -10.28
C LYS A 186 15.13 30.27 -11.26
N LYS A 187 13.89 29.81 -11.46
CA LYS A 187 12.91 30.46 -12.33
C LYS A 187 12.47 31.83 -11.80
N GLN A 188 12.37 31.99 -10.49
CA GLN A 188 12.02 33.32 -9.88
C GLN A 188 13.16 34.34 -9.98
N ILE A 189 14.43 33.91 -10.05
CA ILE A 189 15.59 34.80 -10.18
C ILE A 189 15.81 35.21 -11.65
N THR A 190 15.35 34.42 -12.62
CA THR A 190 15.55 34.67 -14.05
C THR A 190 14.39 35.41 -14.71
N THR A 191 13.32 35.73 -13.97
CA THR A 191 12.19 36.59 -14.40
C THR A 191 12.30 37.93 -13.73
#